data_1e2880e11cd249c22a000e368fffef0b
#
_entry.id   1e2880e11cd249c22a000e368fffef0b
#
_cell.length_a   1.000
_cell.length_b   1.000
_cell.length_c   1.000
_cell.angle_alpha   90.00
_cell.angle_beta   90.00
_cell.angle_gamma   90.00
#
_symmetry.space_group_name_H-M   'P 1'
#
loop_
_entity.id
_entity.type
_entity.pdbx_description
1 polymer ?
#
loop_
_entity_poly.entity_id
_entity_poly.type
_entity_poly.pdbx_seq_one_letter_code
_entity_poly.pdbx_strand_id
1 'polypeptide(L)'
;MLLANKRVAEFIGKYKPKKTFVYRVHDLPDQDKLMNLKTIANKLGYNFNLESKQINTSLNNLLKDTHGKREQELIDTLAIRCMSKAEYTVDNIGHYGLALDYYTHFTSPIRRYPDILVHRLLEFYLHGHQGINTLSLKESCIHASNKEQLATKAERDSIKYMQVKFMEEKIDQVFEGVISGVTDRGIYVEIIENKCEGLVKISELQGDYFIYNEKTHSLIGERTNKIYQLGDQVNVVVKKADLVKRQLDFILGE
;
A
#
# COMPACT_ATOMS: atom_id res chain seq x y z
N MET A 1 -21.84 3.82 6.24
CA MET A 1 -21.38 2.53 5.68
C MET A 1 -20.48 1.76 6.65
N LEU A 2 -19.40 2.35 7.19
CA LEU A 2 -18.50 1.68 8.13
C LEU A 2 -19.21 1.11 9.37
N LEU A 3 -20.10 1.90 9.98
CA LEU A 3 -20.89 1.46 11.15
C LEU A 3 -21.76 0.25 10.83
N ALA A 4 -22.44 0.21 9.67
CA ALA A 4 -23.28 -0.92 9.27
C ALA A 4 -22.43 -2.19 9.08
N ASN A 5 -21.28 -2.10 8.38
CA ASN A 5 -20.34 -3.20 8.22
C ASN A 5 -19.88 -3.77 9.58
N LYS A 6 -19.52 -2.88 10.51
CA LYS A 6 -19.14 -3.25 11.88
C LYS A 6 -20.27 -3.94 12.62
N ARG A 7 -21.48 -3.36 12.62
CA ARG A 7 -22.62 -3.88 13.39
C ARG A 7 -23.10 -5.24 12.90
N VAL A 8 -23.09 -5.48 11.59
CA VAL A 8 -23.41 -6.80 11.02
C VAL A 8 -22.37 -7.84 11.44
N ALA A 9 -21.10 -7.51 11.37
CA ALA A 9 -20.03 -8.40 11.80
C ALA A 9 -20.09 -8.71 13.31
N GLU A 10 -20.34 -7.71 14.15
CA GLU A 10 -20.53 -7.87 15.59
C GLU A 10 -21.76 -8.73 15.93
N PHE A 11 -22.88 -8.49 15.24
CA PHE A 11 -24.15 -9.20 15.49
C PHE A 11 -23.96 -10.71 15.29
N ILE A 12 -23.37 -11.13 14.18
CA ILE A 12 -23.13 -12.56 13.92
C ILE A 12 -21.91 -13.08 14.70
N GLY A 13 -20.83 -12.32 14.80
CA GLY A 13 -19.58 -12.76 15.44
C GLY A 13 -19.70 -12.99 16.94
N LYS A 14 -20.63 -12.33 17.61
CA LYS A 14 -20.93 -12.50 19.05
C LYS A 14 -21.96 -13.58 19.35
N TYR A 15 -22.52 -14.24 18.33
CA TYR A 15 -23.52 -15.29 18.50
C TYR A 15 -22.96 -16.50 19.25
N LYS A 16 -23.77 -17.09 20.12
CA LYS A 16 -23.44 -18.34 20.81
C LYS A 16 -24.52 -19.38 20.55
N PRO A 17 -24.18 -20.57 20.02
CA PRO A 17 -22.84 -21.00 19.59
C PRO A 17 -22.32 -20.21 18.38
N LYS A 18 -20.97 -20.19 18.20
CA LYS A 18 -20.32 -19.45 17.10
C LYS A 18 -20.88 -19.87 15.74
N LYS A 19 -21.26 -18.91 14.93
CA LYS A 19 -21.75 -19.11 13.57
C LYS A 19 -20.64 -18.86 12.54
N THR A 20 -20.63 -19.66 11.46
CA THR A 20 -19.70 -19.44 10.34
C THR A 20 -20.12 -18.18 9.58
N PHE A 21 -19.19 -17.26 9.39
CA PHE A 21 -19.47 -15.98 8.74
C PHE A 21 -18.30 -15.50 7.92
N VAL A 22 -18.50 -14.53 7.02
CA VAL A 22 -17.45 -13.90 6.23
C VAL A 22 -17.00 -12.62 6.91
N TYR A 23 -15.71 -12.55 7.22
CA TYR A 23 -15.09 -11.35 7.78
C TYR A 23 -14.13 -10.72 6.78
N ARG A 24 -13.98 -9.43 6.86
CA ARG A 24 -12.87 -8.69 6.26
C ARG A 24 -11.84 -8.45 7.35
N VAL A 25 -10.74 -9.15 7.25
CA VAL A 25 -9.68 -9.10 8.27
C VAL A 25 -8.46 -8.35 7.76
N HIS A 26 -7.71 -7.80 8.68
CA HIS A 26 -6.43 -7.17 8.42
C HIS A 26 -5.49 -7.50 9.56
N ASP A 27 -4.49 -8.31 9.26
CA ASP A 27 -3.55 -8.81 10.25
C ASP A 27 -2.62 -7.72 10.76
N LEU A 28 -1.89 -8.04 11.80
CA LEU A 28 -0.85 -7.18 12.37
C LEU A 28 0.21 -6.86 11.31
N PRO A 29 0.89 -5.71 11.44
CA PRO A 29 2.02 -5.37 10.57
C PRO A 29 3.16 -6.38 10.70
N ASP A 30 3.91 -6.50 9.61
CA ASP A 30 5.11 -7.33 9.52
C ASP A 30 6.20 -6.81 10.49
N GLN A 31 6.63 -7.67 11.42
CA GLN A 31 7.57 -7.31 12.48
C GLN A 31 8.96 -6.92 11.96
N ASP A 32 9.45 -7.60 10.92
CA ASP A 32 10.78 -7.32 10.35
C ASP A 32 10.79 -5.95 9.67
N LYS A 33 9.72 -5.63 8.95
CA LYS A 33 9.55 -4.32 8.33
C LYS A 33 9.37 -3.20 9.35
N LEU A 34 8.63 -3.46 10.45
CA LEU A 34 8.50 -2.51 11.56
C LEU A 34 9.86 -2.24 12.22
N MET A 35 10.71 -3.26 12.37
CA MET A 35 12.06 -3.10 12.91
C MET A 35 12.93 -2.23 12.00
N ASN A 36 12.82 -2.42 10.68
CA ASN A 36 13.49 -1.57 9.70
C ASN A 36 13.00 -0.12 9.78
N LEU A 37 11.67 0.09 9.81
CA LEU A 37 11.08 1.42 10.00
C LEU A 37 11.59 2.08 11.29
N LYS A 38 11.66 1.34 12.40
CA LYS A 38 12.21 1.84 13.66
C LYS A 38 13.65 2.30 13.52
N THR A 39 14.46 1.51 12.84
CA THR A 39 15.88 1.83 12.62
C THR A 39 16.03 3.12 11.81
N ILE A 40 15.21 3.31 10.79
CA ILE A 40 15.24 4.51 9.94
C ILE A 40 14.70 5.71 10.73
N ALA A 41 13.55 5.59 11.40
CA ALA A 41 12.97 6.65 12.21
C ALA A 41 13.93 7.14 13.31
N ASN A 42 14.60 6.23 14.02
CA ASN A 42 15.60 6.59 15.04
C ASN A 42 16.80 7.34 14.46
N LYS A 43 17.28 6.97 13.26
CA LYS A 43 18.35 7.70 12.56
C LYS A 43 17.94 9.11 12.17
N LEU A 44 16.67 9.32 11.88
CA LEU A 44 16.09 10.63 11.58
C LEU A 44 15.74 11.45 12.86
N GLY A 45 16.01 10.89 14.05
CA GLY A 45 15.76 11.56 15.34
C GLY A 45 14.35 11.39 15.90
N TYR A 46 13.53 10.47 15.31
CA TYR A 46 12.19 10.16 15.81
C TYR A 46 12.20 8.95 16.72
N ASN A 47 11.42 9.00 17.80
CA ASN A 47 11.25 7.87 18.70
C ASN A 47 10.07 7.02 18.25
N PHE A 48 10.35 5.78 17.82
CA PHE A 48 9.34 4.80 17.43
C PHE A 48 9.45 3.55 18.30
N ASN A 49 8.43 3.31 19.14
CA ASN A 49 8.41 2.18 20.08
C ASN A 49 7.57 1.03 19.51
N LEU A 50 8.14 -0.20 19.55
CA LEU A 50 7.52 -1.44 19.06
C LEU A 50 6.89 -2.30 20.18
N GLU A 51 6.79 -1.80 21.41
CA GLU A 51 6.12 -2.56 22.47
C GLU A 51 4.65 -2.81 22.11
N SER A 52 4.26 -4.08 22.15
CA SER A 52 3.06 -4.65 21.49
C SER A 52 1.72 -3.99 21.78
N LYS A 53 1.55 -3.33 22.92
CA LYS A 53 0.30 -2.64 23.28
C LYS A 53 0.19 -1.21 22.73
N GLN A 54 1.24 -0.65 22.13
CA GLN A 54 1.32 0.75 21.73
C GLN A 54 1.78 0.98 20.28
N ILE A 55 1.93 -0.08 19.47
CA ILE A 55 2.42 0.06 18.08
C ILE A 55 1.55 1.04 17.30
N ASN A 56 0.22 0.94 17.39
CA ASN A 56 -0.70 1.85 16.67
C ASN A 56 -0.52 3.30 17.10
N THR A 57 -0.43 3.53 18.42
CA THR A 57 -0.24 4.89 18.96
C THR A 57 1.12 5.43 18.59
N SER A 58 2.16 4.62 18.70
CA SER A 58 3.53 4.99 18.33
C SER A 58 3.66 5.30 16.85
N LEU A 59 3.04 4.49 15.97
CA LEU A 59 3.02 4.72 14.54
C LEU A 59 2.25 6.00 14.18
N ASN A 60 1.08 6.22 14.77
CA ASN A 60 0.31 7.44 14.56
C ASN A 60 1.06 8.70 15.03
N ASN A 61 1.80 8.60 16.12
CA ASN A 61 2.63 9.70 16.59
C ASN A 61 3.78 9.98 15.63
N LEU A 62 4.47 8.93 15.16
CA LEU A 62 5.52 9.04 14.14
C LEU A 62 5.01 9.75 12.88
N LEU A 63 3.86 9.33 12.34
CA LEU A 63 3.24 9.95 11.16
C LEU A 63 2.85 11.42 11.40
N LYS A 64 2.40 11.76 12.61
CA LYS A 64 2.10 13.16 12.98
C LYS A 64 3.37 14.00 13.10
N ASP A 65 4.41 13.45 13.71
CA ASP A 65 5.67 14.15 13.97
C ASP A 65 6.45 14.42 12.68
N THR A 66 6.26 13.60 11.65
CA THR A 66 6.88 13.76 10.31
C THR A 66 6.05 14.61 9.37
N HIS A 67 4.78 14.90 9.70
CA HIS A 67 3.88 15.63 8.81
C HIS A 67 4.42 17.02 8.44
N GLY A 68 4.45 17.31 7.13
CA GLY A 68 4.97 18.56 6.57
C GLY A 68 6.49 18.69 6.56
N LYS A 69 7.22 17.62 6.93
CA LYS A 69 8.68 17.60 6.89
C LYS A 69 9.19 16.84 5.65
N ARG A 70 10.46 17.05 5.31
CA ARG A 70 11.11 16.45 4.16
C ARG A 70 11.03 14.92 4.14
N GLU A 71 11.16 14.29 5.31
CA GLU A 71 11.14 12.83 5.50
C GLU A 71 9.75 12.20 5.55
N GLN A 72 8.67 12.99 5.44
CA GLN A 72 7.29 12.49 5.52
C GLN A 72 7.03 11.37 4.52
N GLU A 73 7.34 11.57 3.23
CA GLU A 73 7.07 10.58 2.18
C GLU A 73 7.81 9.27 2.40
N LEU A 74 9.05 9.34 2.90
CA LEU A 74 9.83 8.15 3.26
C LEU A 74 9.14 7.37 4.38
N ILE A 75 8.76 8.05 5.46
CA ILE A 75 8.12 7.42 6.63
C ILE A 75 6.75 6.87 6.26
N ASP A 76 5.92 7.62 5.53
CA ASP A 76 4.60 7.19 5.07
C ASP A 76 4.70 5.94 4.18
N THR A 77 5.63 5.93 3.23
CA THR A 77 5.88 4.79 2.35
C THR A 77 6.32 3.55 3.12
N LEU A 78 7.26 3.69 4.05
CA LEU A 78 7.74 2.58 4.87
C LEU A 78 6.64 2.07 5.81
N ALA A 79 5.85 2.96 6.41
CA ALA A 79 4.72 2.60 7.26
C ALA A 79 3.68 1.77 6.49
N ILE A 80 3.31 2.20 5.27
CA ILE A 80 2.38 1.45 4.41
C ILE A 80 2.96 0.08 4.03
N ARG A 81 4.26 -0.02 3.72
CA ARG A 81 4.94 -1.29 3.39
C ARG A 81 5.00 -2.28 4.55
N CYS A 82 4.91 -1.81 5.80
CA CYS A 82 4.81 -2.68 6.97
C CYS A 82 3.43 -3.32 7.11
N MET A 83 2.38 -2.73 6.53
CA MET A 83 1.02 -3.21 6.69
C MET A 83 0.78 -4.52 5.94
N SER A 84 0.10 -5.45 6.59
CA SER A 84 -0.43 -6.66 5.97
C SER A 84 -1.53 -6.31 4.96
N LYS A 85 -1.85 -7.24 4.06
CA LYS A 85 -2.99 -7.06 3.16
C LYS A 85 -4.27 -7.49 3.86
N ALA A 86 -5.34 -6.72 3.68
CA ALA A 86 -6.65 -7.14 4.13
C ALA A 86 -7.20 -8.25 3.21
N GLU A 87 -7.90 -9.24 3.78
CA GLU A 87 -8.47 -10.38 3.05
C GLU A 87 -9.85 -10.77 3.58
N TYR A 88 -10.55 -11.61 2.82
CA TYR A 88 -11.78 -12.23 3.27
C TYR A 88 -11.49 -13.61 3.84
N THR A 89 -12.09 -13.93 4.98
CA THR A 89 -11.93 -15.23 5.63
C THR A 89 -13.14 -15.54 6.50
N VAL A 90 -13.30 -16.81 6.88
CA VAL A 90 -14.27 -17.25 7.88
C VAL A 90 -13.73 -17.18 9.30
N ASP A 91 -12.42 -17.01 9.44
CA ASP A 91 -11.70 -16.94 10.72
C ASP A 91 -11.51 -15.47 11.11
N ASN A 92 -12.19 -15.00 12.14
CA ASN A 92 -12.09 -13.62 12.58
C ASN A 92 -10.83 -13.41 13.42
N ILE A 93 -9.90 -12.60 12.90
CA ILE A 93 -8.70 -12.12 13.60
C ILE A 93 -8.74 -10.60 13.86
N GLY A 94 -9.89 -9.96 13.56
CA GLY A 94 -10.03 -8.50 13.64
C GLY A 94 -9.51 -7.77 12.41
N HIS A 95 -9.59 -6.44 12.46
CA HIS A 95 -9.12 -5.57 11.39
C HIS A 95 -8.20 -4.50 11.98
N TYR A 96 -6.88 -4.78 11.96
CA TYR A 96 -5.85 -3.92 12.56
C TYR A 96 -5.94 -2.46 12.08
N GLY A 97 -5.96 -2.23 10.77
CA GLY A 97 -5.96 -0.88 10.20
C GLY A 97 -7.21 -0.03 10.54
N LEU A 98 -8.32 -0.67 10.96
CA LEU A 98 -9.53 0.02 11.43
C LEU A 98 -9.67 -0.01 12.96
N ALA A 99 -8.79 -0.72 13.66
CA ALA A 99 -8.88 -0.97 15.11
C ALA A 99 -10.26 -1.56 15.52
N LEU A 100 -10.75 -2.57 14.77
CA LEU A 100 -12.03 -3.21 14.98
C LEU A 100 -11.85 -4.71 15.24
N ASP A 101 -12.48 -5.23 16.30
CA ASP A 101 -12.47 -6.67 16.62
C ASP A 101 -13.34 -7.49 15.65
N TYR A 102 -14.38 -6.86 15.09
CA TYR A 102 -15.30 -7.47 14.13
C TYR A 102 -15.52 -6.52 12.96
N TYR A 103 -15.23 -7.00 11.77
CA TYR A 103 -15.50 -6.24 10.56
C TYR A 103 -15.82 -7.15 9.38
N THR A 104 -16.75 -6.71 8.54
CA THR A 104 -17.10 -7.34 7.27
C THR A 104 -17.46 -6.29 6.24
N HIS A 105 -17.57 -6.68 5.00
CA HIS A 105 -18.15 -5.86 3.95
C HIS A 105 -19.63 -6.27 3.75
N PHE A 106 -20.53 -5.31 3.85
CA PHE A 106 -21.99 -5.52 3.77
C PHE A 106 -22.68 -4.52 2.85
N THR A 107 -22.14 -3.31 2.73
CA THR A 107 -22.84 -2.14 2.17
C THR A 107 -22.72 -1.97 0.66
N SER A 108 -22.04 -2.86 -0.07
CA SER A 108 -21.81 -2.74 -1.51
C SER A 108 -22.01 -4.05 -2.29
N PRO A 109 -23.19 -4.72 -2.20
CA PRO A 109 -23.41 -6.03 -2.83
C PRO A 109 -23.45 -5.99 -4.37
N ILE A 110 -23.66 -4.82 -4.97
CA ILE A 110 -23.69 -4.68 -6.44
C ILE A 110 -22.29 -4.92 -7.04
N ARG A 111 -21.22 -4.53 -6.35
CA ARG A 111 -19.85 -4.56 -6.87
C ARG A 111 -18.90 -5.50 -6.11
N ARG A 112 -19.34 -6.07 -4.98
CA ARG A 112 -18.53 -6.98 -4.18
C ARG A 112 -19.29 -8.25 -3.87
N TYR A 113 -18.81 -9.37 -4.38
CA TYR A 113 -19.41 -10.68 -4.11
C TYR A 113 -19.43 -11.07 -2.63
N PRO A 114 -18.40 -10.79 -1.80
CA PRO A 114 -18.47 -11.07 -0.37
C PRO A 114 -19.62 -10.39 0.36
N ASP A 115 -20.02 -9.20 -0.06
CA ASP A 115 -21.20 -8.51 0.50
C ASP A 115 -22.48 -9.34 0.26
N ILE A 116 -22.63 -9.94 -0.92
CA ILE A 116 -23.77 -10.84 -1.23
C ILE A 116 -23.73 -12.07 -0.32
N LEU A 117 -22.55 -12.66 -0.10
CA LEU A 117 -22.42 -13.79 0.83
C LEU A 117 -22.83 -13.39 2.25
N VAL A 118 -22.42 -12.22 2.70
CA VAL A 118 -22.76 -11.67 4.01
C VAL A 118 -24.27 -11.44 4.13
N HIS A 119 -24.94 -10.89 3.11
CA HIS A 119 -26.40 -10.72 3.09
C HIS A 119 -27.12 -12.06 3.21
N ARG A 120 -26.74 -13.05 2.40
CA ARG A 120 -27.34 -14.40 2.42
C ARG A 120 -27.15 -15.10 3.77
N LEU A 121 -25.95 -15.00 4.35
CA LEU A 121 -25.66 -15.58 5.65
C LEU A 121 -26.46 -14.90 6.78
N LEU A 122 -26.57 -13.57 6.73
CA LEU A 122 -27.36 -12.81 7.70
C LEU A 122 -28.81 -13.22 7.64
N GLU A 123 -29.41 -13.24 6.45
CA GLU A 123 -30.80 -13.67 6.24
C GLU A 123 -31.01 -15.12 6.70
N PHE A 124 -30.13 -16.04 6.33
CA PHE A 124 -30.17 -17.44 6.74
C PHE A 124 -30.19 -17.60 8.26
N TYR A 125 -29.37 -16.83 8.98
CA TYR A 125 -29.33 -16.90 10.44
C TYR A 125 -30.49 -16.18 11.11
N LEU A 126 -31.03 -15.13 10.52
CA LEU A 126 -32.23 -14.44 11.03
C LEU A 126 -33.46 -15.34 10.96
N HIS A 127 -33.56 -16.23 9.97
CA HIS A 127 -34.61 -17.24 9.85
C HIS A 127 -34.37 -18.50 10.72
N GLY A 128 -33.35 -18.49 11.58
CA GLY A 128 -33.07 -19.57 12.52
C GLY A 128 -32.39 -20.80 11.93
N HIS A 129 -31.96 -20.73 10.68
CA HIS A 129 -31.27 -21.84 10.03
C HIS A 129 -29.86 -22.07 10.57
N GLN A 130 -29.37 -23.32 10.42
CA GLN A 130 -28.04 -23.76 10.85
C GLN A 130 -27.42 -24.69 9.79
N GLY A 131 -26.11 -24.98 9.89
CA GLY A 131 -25.50 -25.98 9.03
C GLY A 131 -24.93 -25.43 7.72
N ILE A 132 -24.11 -24.39 7.80
CA ILE A 132 -23.36 -23.84 6.65
C ILE A 132 -22.15 -24.73 6.34
N ASN A 133 -21.92 -25.01 5.04
CA ASN A 133 -20.69 -25.63 4.59
C ASN A 133 -19.53 -24.63 4.69
N THR A 134 -18.77 -24.72 5.78
CA THR A 134 -17.65 -23.83 6.08
C THR A 134 -16.53 -23.95 5.06
N LEU A 135 -16.28 -25.11 4.49
CA LEU A 135 -15.21 -25.33 3.52
C LEU A 135 -15.48 -24.56 2.22
N SER A 136 -16.67 -24.72 1.65
CA SER A 136 -17.08 -24.00 0.44
C SER A 136 -17.07 -22.48 0.63
N LEU A 137 -17.47 -22.01 1.83
CA LEU A 137 -17.44 -20.59 2.15
C LEU A 137 -15.99 -20.05 2.25
N LYS A 138 -15.07 -20.86 2.81
CA LYS A 138 -13.64 -20.54 2.89
C LYS A 138 -13.01 -20.42 1.50
N GLU A 139 -13.31 -21.37 0.61
CA GLU A 139 -12.87 -21.31 -0.79
C GLU A 139 -13.38 -20.05 -1.50
N SER A 140 -14.65 -19.70 -1.27
CA SER A 140 -15.24 -18.47 -1.82
C SER A 140 -14.53 -17.19 -1.30
N CYS A 141 -14.14 -17.16 -0.04
CA CYS A 141 -13.38 -16.05 0.55
C CYS A 141 -11.99 -15.90 -0.09
N ILE A 142 -11.26 -17.03 -0.24
CA ILE A 142 -9.94 -17.05 -0.90
C ILE A 142 -10.07 -16.57 -2.35
N HIS A 143 -11.06 -17.11 -3.09
CA HIS A 143 -11.32 -16.68 -4.46
C HIS A 143 -11.62 -15.19 -4.57
N ALA A 144 -12.48 -14.66 -3.70
CA ALA A 144 -12.84 -13.25 -3.69
C ALA A 144 -11.63 -12.36 -3.39
N SER A 145 -10.77 -12.74 -2.43
CA SER A 145 -9.54 -12.01 -2.11
C SER A 145 -8.57 -11.97 -3.29
N ASN A 146 -8.38 -13.10 -3.96
CA ASN A 146 -7.53 -13.20 -5.15
C ASN A 146 -8.07 -12.34 -6.30
N LYS A 147 -9.38 -12.34 -6.53
CA LYS A 147 -10.03 -11.54 -7.57
C LYS A 147 -9.96 -10.04 -7.28
N GLU A 148 -10.08 -9.64 -6.02
CA GLU A 148 -9.88 -8.25 -5.60
C GLU A 148 -8.44 -7.77 -5.89
N GLN A 149 -7.44 -8.58 -5.56
CA GLN A 149 -6.04 -8.27 -5.88
C GLN A 149 -5.79 -8.17 -7.39
N LEU A 150 -6.38 -9.08 -8.17
CA LEU A 150 -6.28 -9.05 -9.63
C LEU A 150 -6.95 -7.80 -10.22
N ALA A 151 -8.14 -7.43 -9.73
CA ALA A 151 -8.84 -6.22 -10.15
C ALA A 151 -8.04 -4.95 -9.83
N THR A 152 -7.48 -4.85 -8.62
CA THR A 152 -6.62 -3.73 -8.23
C THR A 152 -5.36 -3.63 -9.11
N LYS A 153 -4.76 -4.79 -9.47
CA LYS A 153 -3.62 -4.83 -10.38
C LYS A 153 -4.02 -4.35 -11.78
N ALA A 154 -5.15 -4.83 -12.30
CA ALA A 154 -5.64 -4.42 -13.62
C ALA A 154 -5.94 -2.91 -13.69
N GLU A 155 -6.54 -2.36 -12.62
CA GLU A 155 -6.77 -0.91 -12.50
C GLU A 155 -5.46 -0.11 -12.52
N ARG A 156 -4.48 -0.50 -11.72
CA ARG A 156 -3.15 0.12 -11.71
C ARG A 156 -2.47 0.02 -13.07
N ASP A 157 -2.53 -1.14 -13.69
CA ASP A 157 -1.95 -1.37 -15.03
C ASP A 157 -2.62 -0.52 -16.11
N SER A 158 -3.94 -0.31 -16.01
CA SER A 158 -4.69 0.57 -16.91
C SER A 158 -4.31 2.05 -16.73
N ILE A 159 -4.23 2.50 -15.48
CA ILE A 159 -3.77 3.87 -15.16
C ILE A 159 -2.35 4.08 -15.69
N LYS A 160 -1.44 3.14 -15.44
CA LYS A 160 -0.06 3.22 -15.90
C LYS A 160 0.04 3.27 -17.43
N TYR A 161 -0.78 2.48 -18.14
CA TYR A 161 -0.85 2.53 -19.60
C TYR A 161 -1.28 3.90 -20.09
N MET A 162 -2.31 4.50 -19.49
CA MET A 162 -2.80 5.83 -19.86
C MET A 162 -1.79 6.94 -19.54
N GLN A 163 -1.08 6.82 -18.40
CA GLN A 163 0.01 7.74 -18.07
C GLN A 163 1.13 7.70 -19.11
N VAL A 164 1.57 6.50 -19.51
CA VAL A 164 2.62 6.34 -20.53
C VAL A 164 2.16 6.89 -21.87
N LYS A 165 0.91 6.62 -22.26
CA LYS A 165 0.32 7.14 -23.49
C LYS A 165 0.24 8.68 -23.48
N PHE A 166 -0.16 9.28 -22.37
CA PHE A 166 -0.20 10.74 -22.21
C PHE A 166 1.19 11.37 -22.30
N MET A 167 2.22 10.69 -21.80
CA MET A 167 3.59 11.18 -21.81
C MET A 167 4.33 10.95 -23.15
N GLU A 168 3.77 10.13 -24.05
CA GLU A 168 4.35 9.84 -25.37
C GLU A 168 4.50 11.11 -26.23
N GLU A 169 3.56 12.07 -26.10
CA GLU A 169 3.57 13.36 -26.79
C GLU A 169 4.44 14.42 -26.09
N LYS A 170 5.07 14.06 -24.96
CA LYS A 170 5.81 14.99 -24.09
C LYS A 170 7.31 14.62 -23.97
N ILE A 171 7.82 13.87 -24.94
CA ILE A 171 9.25 13.53 -25.00
C ILE A 171 10.06 14.84 -25.09
N ASP A 172 11.24 14.85 -24.46
CA ASP A 172 12.17 15.99 -24.33
C ASP A 172 11.64 17.19 -23.53
N GLN A 173 10.44 17.11 -22.94
CA GLN A 173 9.94 18.14 -22.03
C GLN A 173 10.47 17.93 -20.62
N VAL A 174 10.71 19.06 -19.93
CA VAL A 174 11.19 19.11 -18.54
C VAL A 174 10.01 19.22 -17.58
N PHE A 175 10.05 18.45 -16.50
CA PHE A 175 9.03 18.46 -15.45
C PHE A 175 9.68 18.47 -14.07
N GLU A 176 9.03 19.16 -13.13
CA GLU A 176 9.34 19.04 -11.72
C GLU A 176 8.75 17.74 -11.17
N GLY A 177 9.54 16.99 -10.41
CA GLY A 177 9.14 15.73 -9.83
C GLY A 177 9.69 15.53 -8.41
N VAL A 178 9.16 14.52 -7.76
CA VAL A 178 9.59 14.06 -6.44
C VAL A 178 10.03 12.61 -6.54
N ILE A 179 11.11 12.24 -5.88
CA ILE A 179 11.59 10.86 -5.85
C ILE A 179 10.59 10.01 -5.04
N SER A 180 9.82 9.16 -5.73
CA SER A 180 8.80 8.26 -5.18
C SER A 180 9.35 6.87 -4.81
N GLY A 181 10.53 6.53 -5.31
CA GLY A 181 11.18 5.25 -5.04
C GLY A 181 12.66 5.26 -5.34
N VAL A 182 13.43 4.49 -4.56
CA VAL A 182 14.86 4.28 -4.78
C VAL A 182 15.16 2.79 -4.76
N THR A 183 15.84 2.31 -5.79
CA THR A 183 16.22 0.90 -5.97
C THR A 183 17.64 0.79 -6.50
N ASP A 184 18.15 -0.44 -6.59
CA ASP A 184 19.42 -0.77 -7.25
C ASP A 184 19.46 -0.42 -8.74
N ARG A 185 18.29 -0.29 -9.39
CA ARG A 185 18.15 0.07 -10.81
C ARG A 185 18.20 1.57 -11.05
N GLY A 186 17.92 2.39 -10.03
CA GLY A 186 17.85 3.84 -10.11
C GLY A 186 16.76 4.44 -9.23
N ILE A 187 16.37 5.67 -9.55
CA ILE A 187 15.34 6.40 -8.83
C ILE A 187 14.06 6.44 -9.65
N TYR A 188 12.93 6.20 -9.00
CA TYR A 188 11.60 6.47 -9.54
C TYR A 188 11.22 7.88 -9.18
N VAL A 189 10.73 8.64 -10.15
CA VAL A 189 10.32 10.03 -9.97
C VAL A 189 8.87 10.17 -10.40
N GLU A 190 8.05 10.69 -9.51
CA GLU A 190 6.66 11.08 -9.79
C GLU A 190 6.63 12.58 -10.15
N ILE A 191 6.12 12.90 -11.33
CA ILE A 191 5.91 14.29 -11.78
C ILE A 191 4.82 14.93 -10.91
N ILE A 192 5.07 16.12 -10.36
CA ILE A 192 4.15 16.81 -9.45
C ILE A 192 2.83 17.14 -10.12
N GLU A 193 2.89 17.66 -11.36
CA GLU A 193 1.75 18.18 -12.12
C GLU A 193 0.71 17.10 -12.49
N ASN A 194 1.16 15.95 -12.98
CA ASN A 194 0.29 14.94 -13.60
C ASN A 194 0.36 13.55 -12.99
N LYS A 195 1.18 13.39 -11.93
CA LYS A 195 1.36 12.14 -11.20
C LYS A 195 1.85 10.96 -12.04
N CYS A 196 2.48 11.24 -13.19
CA CYS A 196 3.14 10.22 -13.99
C CYS A 196 4.48 9.84 -13.35
N GLU A 197 4.72 8.54 -13.18
CA GLU A 197 5.94 8.03 -12.59
C GLU A 197 6.84 7.39 -13.65
N GLY A 198 8.12 7.72 -13.62
CA GLY A 198 9.13 7.16 -14.52
C GLY A 198 10.42 6.78 -13.77
N LEU A 199 11.28 6.03 -14.43
CA LEU A 199 12.58 5.57 -13.92
C LEU A 199 13.70 6.42 -14.51
N VAL A 200 14.52 7.03 -13.65
CA VAL A 200 15.87 7.48 -13.99
C VAL A 200 16.83 6.36 -13.64
N LYS A 201 17.42 5.73 -14.65
CA LYS A 201 18.34 4.61 -14.43
C LYS A 201 19.61 5.07 -13.71
N ILE A 202 20.17 4.23 -12.88
CA ILE A 202 21.41 4.54 -12.16
C ILE A 202 22.56 4.90 -13.13
N SER A 203 22.59 4.27 -14.30
CA SER A 203 23.56 4.57 -15.36
C SER A 203 23.38 5.93 -16.03
N GLU A 204 22.22 6.57 -15.87
CA GLU A 204 21.90 7.89 -16.42
C GLU A 204 22.15 9.01 -15.39
N LEU A 205 22.47 8.65 -14.15
CA LEU A 205 22.87 9.61 -13.10
C LEU A 205 24.27 10.09 -13.37
N GLN A 206 24.39 11.39 -13.69
CA GLN A 206 25.68 11.99 -14.06
C GLN A 206 26.48 12.47 -12.84
N GLY A 207 27.80 12.54 -13.01
CA GLY A 207 28.70 13.19 -12.07
C GLY A 207 29.36 12.27 -11.06
N ASP A 208 28.85 11.06 -10.83
CA ASP A 208 29.44 10.09 -9.89
C ASP A 208 29.02 8.65 -10.18
N TYR A 209 29.66 7.70 -9.49
CA TYR A 209 29.19 6.32 -9.39
C TYR A 209 28.28 6.19 -8.17
N PHE A 210 27.05 5.80 -8.38
CA PHE A 210 26.04 5.72 -7.31
C PHE A 210 25.87 4.28 -6.85
N ILE A 211 25.84 4.09 -5.53
CA ILE A 211 25.63 2.80 -4.86
C ILE A 211 24.31 2.85 -4.09
N TYR A 212 23.49 1.82 -4.28
CA TYR A 212 22.25 1.67 -3.53
C TYR A 212 22.52 1.23 -2.10
N ASN A 213 22.02 2.00 -1.14
CA ASN A 213 22.04 1.67 0.27
C ASN A 213 20.65 1.16 0.69
N GLU A 214 20.54 -0.15 0.85
CA GLU A 214 19.27 -0.81 1.26
C GLU A 214 18.78 -0.35 2.64
N LYS A 215 19.70 -0.03 3.58
CA LYS A 215 19.35 0.39 4.94
C LYS A 215 18.73 1.78 5.02
N THR A 216 19.05 2.65 4.07
CA THR A 216 18.54 4.03 4.03
C THR A 216 17.59 4.28 2.86
N HIS A 217 17.38 3.28 1.99
CA HIS A 217 16.63 3.41 0.74
C HIS A 217 17.07 4.63 -0.08
N SER A 218 18.39 4.78 -0.26
CA SER A 218 18.98 5.92 -0.97
C SER A 218 20.07 5.48 -1.93
N LEU A 219 20.35 6.30 -2.94
CA LEU A 219 21.54 6.19 -3.78
C LEU A 219 22.56 7.19 -3.27
N ILE A 220 23.79 6.72 -3.04
CA ILE A 220 24.90 7.53 -2.51
C ILE A 220 26.02 7.53 -3.53
N GLY A 221 26.46 8.71 -3.93
CA GLY A 221 27.61 8.90 -4.81
C GLY A 221 28.92 8.59 -4.08
N GLU A 222 29.77 7.77 -4.69
CA GLU A 222 31.00 7.26 -4.06
C GLU A 222 32.03 8.35 -3.81
N ARG A 223 32.15 9.33 -4.70
CA ARG A 223 33.13 10.41 -4.62
C ARG A 223 32.56 11.71 -4.06
N THR A 224 31.37 12.06 -4.49
CA THR A 224 30.72 13.34 -4.16
C THR A 224 29.90 13.30 -2.88
N ASN A 225 29.60 12.10 -2.36
CA ASN A 225 28.62 11.89 -1.28
C ASN A 225 27.25 12.49 -1.58
N LYS A 226 26.92 12.76 -2.85
CA LYS A 226 25.58 13.20 -3.24
C LYS A 226 24.58 12.09 -2.96
N ILE A 227 23.48 12.45 -2.30
CA ILE A 227 22.45 11.49 -1.89
C ILE A 227 21.17 11.79 -2.65
N TYR A 228 20.56 10.74 -3.22
CA TYR A 228 19.20 10.75 -3.71
C TYR A 228 18.35 9.85 -2.82
N GLN A 229 17.30 10.40 -2.23
CA GLN A 229 16.39 9.70 -1.31
C GLN A 229 14.93 10.01 -1.60
N LEU A 230 14.03 9.22 -1.03
CA LEU A 230 12.60 9.45 -1.12
C LEU A 230 12.22 10.87 -0.65
N GLY A 231 11.35 11.53 -1.41
CA GLY A 231 10.87 12.88 -1.11
C GLY A 231 11.77 14.02 -1.65
N ASP A 232 12.93 13.72 -2.22
CA ASP A 232 13.76 14.76 -2.84
C ASP A 232 13.11 15.30 -4.12
N GLN A 233 13.09 16.61 -4.26
CA GLN A 233 12.64 17.27 -5.49
C GLN A 233 13.75 17.25 -6.55
N VAL A 234 13.39 16.91 -7.76
CA VAL A 234 14.30 16.84 -8.90
C VAL A 234 13.59 17.30 -10.18
N ASN A 235 14.36 17.89 -11.10
CA ASN A 235 13.87 18.10 -12.45
C ASN A 235 14.16 16.87 -13.29
N VAL A 236 13.21 16.46 -14.11
CA VAL A 236 13.35 15.32 -15.02
C VAL A 236 12.92 15.68 -16.43
N VAL A 237 13.61 15.08 -17.40
CA VAL A 237 13.25 15.15 -18.81
C VAL A 237 12.70 13.79 -19.23
N VAL A 238 11.64 13.77 -20.00
CA VAL A 238 11.05 12.54 -20.53
C VAL A 238 11.93 12.04 -21.68
N LYS A 239 12.66 10.95 -21.47
CA LYS A 239 13.55 10.36 -22.46
C LYS A 239 12.84 9.39 -23.39
N LYS A 240 11.96 8.56 -22.82
CA LYS A 240 11.25 7.51 -23.55
C LYS A 240 9.94 7.15 -22.87
N ALA A 241 8.91 6.94 -23.70
CA ALA A 241 7.66 6.30 -23.29
C ALA A 241 7.52 4.94 -24.01
N ASP A 242 7.41 3.85 -23.25
CA ASP A 242 7.30 2.48 -23.76
C ASP A 242 5.93 1.92 -23.40
N LEU A 243 4.98 1.99 -24.34
CA LEU A 243 3.60 1.51 -24.15
C LEU A 243 3.51 0.00 -23.91
N VAL A 244 4.39 -0.79 -24.54
CA VAL A 244 4.38 -2.26 -24.40
C VAL A 244 4.80 -2.67 -23.00
N LYS A 245 5.87 -2.05 -22.49
CA LYS A 245 6.37 -2.27 -21.12
C LYS A 245 5.60 -1.46 -20.08
N ARG A 246 4.79 -0.48 -20.50
CA ARG A 246 4.12 0.49 -19.63
C ARG A 246 5.11 1.21 -18.73
N GLN A 247 6.21 1.69 -19.31
CA GLN A 247 7.32 2.33 -18.59
C GLN A 247 7.67 3.68 -19.20
N LEU A 248 8.01 4.62 -18.31
CA LEU A 248 8.60 5.89 -18.67
C LEU A 248 10.06 5.87 -18.21
N ASP A 249 10.97 6.18 -19.14
CA ASP A 249 12.38 6.41 -18.82
C ASP A 249 12.58 7.93 -18.78
N PHE A 250 13.14 8.40 -17.67
CA PHE A 250 13.51 9.80 -17.47
C PHE A 250 15.03 9.93 -17.39
N ILE A 251 15.52 11.14 -17.59
CA ILE A 251 16.87 11.59 -17.22
C ILE A 251 16.72 12.80 -16.29
N LEU A 252 17.73 13.07 -15.46
CA LEU A 252 17.74 14.29 -14.67
C LEU A 252 17.92 15.50 -15.58
N GLY A 253 17.07 16.52 -15.40
CA GLY A 253 17.23 17.85 -15.98
C GLY A 253 18.24 18.67 -15.18
N GLU A 254 18.88 19.62 -15.83
CA GLU A 254 19.76 20.60 -15.19
C GLU A 254 18.95 21.61 -14.33
#